data_ff35efc79e3cfdceee09070e8ee33bbe
#
_entry.id   ff35efc79e3cfdceee09070e8ee33bbe
#
_cell.length_a   1.000
_cell.length_b   1.000
_cell.length_c   1.000
_cell.angle_alpha   90.00
_cell.angle_beta   90.00
_cell.angle_gamma   90.00
#
_symmetry.space_group_name_H-M   'P 1'
#
loop_
_entity.id
_entity.type
_entity.pdbx_description
1 polymer ?
#
loop_
_entity_poly.entity_id
_entity_poly.type
_entity_poly.pdbx_seq_one_letter_code
_entity_poly.pdbx_strand_id
1 'polypeptide(L)'
;MIDLKNGKLLTSAALGAVVLAGAGGYYARASAEGGAVNGPYAASAAPPGAPMSFADIVQRVAPAVVSIDVEGKVGPSRTAYSGQDGGGGPFSFRFGAPGQDQGDGDGEDQASPFGFALPQMQPARPQPMRASGSGFFISADGYLLTNNHVVEGADRITVHTKDGRDLKARVIGQDQATDLAVVKVDGGGFPFVSFEDRAKPRVGDWVIAVGNPFGLGGTATAGIVSALGRKNVADSNYVDYVQIDAPINRGNSGGPTFDAYGRVIGVNTAIYSPSGGSVGIGFDIPADVAARVSRELIEHGKVTRGYIGATVQAVTPEISASLGLHGRKGALVADLAPGGPAEQAGLQPGDVVLGIDGRPVDSADELTRQVAMVHPGQVARLEVLRSGRTLTVDVHSGLRPSEQVLASSPQRPYGGPDAGADAAGVLGMRLTPNAHGGVTVAGVASDSDAADKGLSRGDVILQANGRRASSPGDIAAAVAEARHAGRDEVLLMVAHNGRHLFVPLKVGDAQG
;
A
#
# COMPACT_ATOMS: atom_id res chain seq x y z
N MET A 1 92.71 36.17 -5.16
CA MET A 1 91.72 36.18 -4.12
C MET A 1 90.40 36.65 -4.75
N ILE A 2 89.59 35.72 -5.16
CA ILE A 2 88.31 36.00 -5.80
C ILE A 2 87.27 35.59 -4.78
N ASP A 3 86.43 36.56 -4.40
CA ASP A 3 85.52 36.55 -3.28
C ASP A 3 84.29 35.62 -3.55
N LEU A 4 84.10 34.62 -2.73
CA LEU A 4 83.10 33.56 -2.84
C LEU A 4 81.74 33.94 -2.24
N LYS A 5 81.42 35.22 -2.21
CA LYS A 5 80.16 35.70 -1.59
C LYS A 5 78.96 35.87 -2.57
N ASN A 6 79.17 35.80 -3.87
CA ASN A 6 78.11 36.07 -4.84
C ASN A 6 77.31 34.82 -5.32
N GLY A 7 77.75 33.61 -4.97
CA GLY A 7 77.10 32.38 -5.40
C GLY A 7 75.76 32.06 -4.72
N LYS A 8 75.51 32.60 -3.54
CA LYS A 8 74.27 32.30 -2.77
C LYS A 8 73.06 33.16 -3.15
N LEU A 9 73.27 34.32 -3.78
CA LEU A 9 72.23 35.16 -4.26
C LEU A 9 71.59 34.70 -5.56
N LEU A 10 72.38 34.10 -6.44
CA LEU A 10 71.88 33.60 -7.72
C LEU A 10 71.06 32.32 -7.61
N THR A 11 71.32 31.49 -6.63
CA THR A 11 70.55 30.27 -6.39
C THR A 11 69.19 30.56 -5.77
N SER A 12 69.09 31.60 -4.93
CA SER A 12 67.81 32.04 -4.34
C SER A 12 66.89 32.73 -5.36
N ALA A 13 67.43 33.42 -6.32
CA ALA A 13 66.65 34.05 -7.39
C ALA A 13 66.11 32.98 -8.41
N ALA A 14 66.90 31.94 -8.69
CA ALA A 14 66.46 30.86 -9.58
C ALA A 14 65.34 30.00 -8.95
N LEU A 15 65.38 29.72 -7.62
CA LEU A 15 64.32 29.00 -6.93
C LEU A 15 63.04 29.83 -6.82
N GLY A 16 63.11 31.15 -6.58
CA GLY A 16 61.96 32.05 -6.56
C GLY A 16 61.24 32.13 -7.93
N ALA A 17 62.00 32.13 -9.02
CA ALA A 17 61.45 32.18 -10.37
C ALA A 17 60.73 30.87 -10.75
N VAL A 18 61.23 29.71 -10.32
CA VAL A 18 60.58 28.40 -10.57
C VAL A 18 59.31 28.23 -9.76
N VAL A 19 59.28 28.73 -8.49
CA VAL A 19 58.04 28.67 -7.65
C VAL A 19 56.96 29.64 -8.19
N LEU A 20 57.35 30.82 -8.67
CA LEU A 20 56.41 31.76 -9.28
C LEU A 20 55.86 31.28 -10.63
N ALA A 21 56.69 30.64 -11.44
CA ALA A 21 56.26 30.04 -12.70
C ALA A 21 55.35 28.82 -12.47
N GLY A 22 55.66 27.99 -11.45
CA GLY A 22 54.80 26.86 -11.07
C GLY A 22 53.44 27.28 -10.49
N ALA A 23 53.46 28.30 -9.61
CA ALA A 23 52.20 28.82 -9.05
C ALA A 23 51.34 29.56 -10.11
N GLY A 24 51.98 30.35 -11.01
CA GLY A 24 51.29 30.98 -12.11
C GLY A 24 50.70 29.98 -13.10
N GLY A 25 51.43 28.89 -13.41
CA GLY A 25 50.94 27.81 -14.26
C GLY A 25 49.80 27.00 -13.62
N TYR A 26 49.84 26.80 -12.29
CA TYR A 26 48.78 26.13 -11.55
C TYR A 26 47.52 27.00 -11.48
N TYR A 27 47.68 28.30 -11.18
CA TYR A 27 46.53 29.24 -11.19
C TYR A 27 45.93 29.43 -12.60
N ALA A 28 46.78 29.48 -13.64
CA ALA A 28 46.28 29.57 -15.02
C ALA A 28 45.52 28.30 -15.46
N ARG A 29 45.98 27.10 -15.01
CA ARG A 29 45.34 25.85 -15.33
C ARG A 29 44.02 25.66 -14.51
N ALA A 30 44.01 26.03 -13.22
CA ALA A 30 42.81 26.02 -12.39
C ALA A 30 41.76 27.01 -12.88
N SER A 31 42.19 28.18 -13.38
CA SER A 31 41.27 29.15 -13.98
C SER A 31 40.72 28.71 -15.34
N ALA A 32 41.46 27.91 -16.10
CA ALA A 32 40.99 27.36 -17.38
C ALA A 32 40.00 26.18 -17.18
N GLU A 33 40.17 25.39 -16.12
CA GLU A 33 39.17 24.34 -15.76
C GLU A 33 37.93 24.90 -15.06
N GLY A 34 38.03 26.05 -14.38
CA GLY A 34 36.88 26.75 -13.77
C GLY A 34 36.02 27.52 -14.75
N GLY A 35 36.46 27.73 -15.98
CA GLY A 35 35.74 28.48 -17.02
C GLY A 35 34.56 27.74 -17.62
N ALA A 36 34.38 26.46 -17.35
CA ALA A 36 33.25 25.68 -17.87
C ALA A 36 31.96 25.78 -17.04
N VAL A 37 32.00 26.38 -15.82
CA VAL A 37 30.83 26.45 -14.96
C VAL A 37 29.90 27.63 -15.33
N ASN A 38 30.40 28.62 -16.06
CA ASN A 38 29.64 29.79 -16.50
C ASN A 38 29.67 30.02 -18.03
N GLY A 39 29.98 29.00 -18.82
CA GLY A 39 29.72 29.06 -20.25
C GLY A 39 28.20 29.14 -20.45
N PRO A 40 27.70 29.87 -21.46
CA PRO A 40 26.28 29.83 -21.81
C PRO A 40 25.99 28.33 -22.05
N TYR A 41 25.24 27.68 -21.12
CA TYR A 41 24.63 26.42 -21.44
C TYR A 41 23.88 26.66 -22.76
N ALA A 42 24.34 26.07 -23.83
CA ALA A 42 23.51 25.97 -25.02
C ALA A 42 22.25 25.31 -24.51
N ALA A 43 21.14 26.08 -24.50
CA ALA A 43 19.84 25.59 -24.10
C ALA A 43 19.62 24.32 -24.91
N SER A 44 19.74 23.17 -24.24
CA SER A 44 19.48 21.89 -24.88
C SER A 44 18.04 21.99 -25.36
N ALA A 45 17.81 21.83 -26.65
CA ALA A 45 16.46 21.87 -27.20
C ALA A 45 15.65 20.84 -26.39
N ALA A 46 14.47 21.22 -25.91
CA ALA A 46 13.59 20.31 -25.23
C ALA A 46 13.46 19.03 -26.08
N PRO A 47 13.45 17.84 -25.45
CA PRO A 47 13.25 16.60 -26.20
C PRO A 47 12.05 16.72 -27.13
N PRO A 48 12.08 16.21 -28.35
CA PRO A 48 10.97 16.28 -29.27
C PRO A 48 9.70 15.76 -28.60
N GLY A 49 8.63 16.57 -28.53
CA GLY A 49 7.35 16.22 -27.88
C GLY A 49 7.23 16.61 -26.40
N ALA A 50 8.27 17.16 -25.76
CA ALA A 50 8.11 17.73 -24.42
C ALA A 50 7.39 19.08 -24.50
N PRO A 51 6.28 19.32 -23.75
CA PRO A 51 5.60 20.62 -23.76
C PRO A 51 6.49 21.66 -23.10
N MET A 52 6.64 22.80 -23.75
CA MET A 52 7.35 23.97 -23.19
C MET A 52 6.57 24.62 -22.05
N SER A 53 5.25 24.41 -22.03
CA SER A 53 4.33 24.91 -21.00
C SER A 53 3.14 23.95 -20.88
N PHE A 54 2.60 23.84 -19.67
CA PHE A 54 1.36 23.10 -19.41
C PHE A 54 0.11 23.99 -19.41
N ALA A 55 0.27 25.28 -19.67
CA ALA A 55 -0.82 26.27 -19.58
C ALA A 55 -2.03 25.90 -20.43
N ASP A 56 -1.82 25.49 -21.68
CA ASP A 56 -2.91 25.12 -22.60
C ASP A 56 -3.65 23.87 -22.15
N ILE A 57 -2.92 22.90 -21.57
CA ILE A 57 -3.53 21.69 -21.02
C ILE A 57 -4.38 22.06 -19.82
N VAL A 58 -3.81 22.81 -18.85
CA VAL A 58 -4.52 23.24 -17.65
C VAL A 58 -5.76 24.08 -18.00
N GLN A 59 -5.66 25.01 -18.96
CA GLN A 59 -6.79 25.82 -19.40
C GLN A 59 -7.93 24.95 -19.94
N ARG A 60 -7.60 23.91 -20.70
CA ARG A 60 -8.57 22.98 -21.31
C ARG A 60 -9.25 22.07 -20.30
N VAL A 61 -8.49 21.52 -19.32
CA VAL A 61 -9.01 20.49 -18.41
C VAL A 61 -9.59 21.05 -17.11
N ALA A 62 -9.12 22.22 -16.65
CA ALA A 62 -9.55 22.82 -15.40
C ALA A 62 -11.07 23.11 -15.28
N PRO A 63 -11.81 23.42 -16.37
CA PRO A 63 -13.26 23.57 -16.27
C PRO A 63 -14.00 22.30 -15.84
N ALA A 64 -13.41 21.12 -16.04
CA ALA A 64 -13.99 19.85 -15.59
C ALA A 64 -13.66 19.51 -14.14
N VAL A 65 -12.71 20.21 -13.50
CA VAL A 65 -12.28 19.95 -12.12
C VAL A 65 -13.03 20.85 -11.15
N VAL A 66 -13.55 20.27 -10.09
CA VAL A 66 -14.44 20.94 -9.13
C VAL A 66 -13.92 20.80 -7.70
N SER A 67 -14.36 21.69 -6.81
CA SER A 67 -14.31 21.47 -5.36
C SER A 67 -15.57 20.73 -4.92
N ILE A 68 -15.41 19.87 -3.94
CA ILE A 68 -16.51 19.12 -3.32
C ILE A 68 -16.50 19.40 -1.82
N ASP A 69 -17.53 20.07 -1.34
CA ASP A 69 -17.76 20.33 0.08
C ASP A 69 -18.83 19.39 0.62
N VAL A 70 -18.54 18.80 1.76
CA VAL A 70 -19.39 17.80 2.40
C VAL A 70 -19.75 18.24 3.80
N GLU A 71 -21.03 18.18 4.12
CA GLU A 71 -21.57 18.34 5.46
C GLU A 71 -22.22 17.02 5.90
N GLY A 72 -21.88 16.53 7.09
CA GLY A 72 -22.44 15.31 7.64
C GLY A 72 -22.51 15.34 9.16
N LYS A 73 -23.18 14.37 9.74
CA LYS A 73 -23.17 14.11 11.18
C LYS A 73 -22.23 12.95 11.44
N VAL A 74 -21.22 13.18 12.26
CA VAL A 74 -20.41 12.07 12.78
C VAL A 74 -21.29 11.26 13.72
N GLY A 75 -21.82 10.15 13.26
CA GLY A 75 -22.22 9.07 14.16
C GLY A 75 -20.95 8.58 14.90
N PRO A 76 -21.08 7.88 16.05
CA PRO A 76 -19.90 7.31 16.72
C PRO A 76 -19.27 6.30 15.77
N SER A 77 -18.34 6.79 14.94
CA SER A 77 -17.55 5.95 14.05
C SER A 77 -16.66 5.07 14.91
N ARG A 78 -16.87 3.77 14.86
CA ARG A 78 -16.08 2.73 15.55
C ARG A 78 -14.63 2.63 15.07
N THR A 79 -14.12 3.61 14.38
CA THR A 79 -12.72 3.69 13.93
C THR A 79 -11.89 4.67 14.77
N ALA A 80 -12.19 4.79 16.07
CA ALA A 80 -11.15 5.11 17.02
C ALA A 80 -10.47 3.78 17.40
N TYR A 81 -9.59 3.30 16.55
CA TYR A 81 -8.62 2.28 16.93
C TYR A 81 -7.67 2.96 17.93
N SER A 82 -8.05 2.91 19.20
CA SER A 82 -7.16 3.19 20.32
C SER A 82 -6.23 1.98 20.48
N GLY A 83 -5.34 1.81 19.52
CA GLY A 83 -4.18 0.97 19.66
C GLY A 83 -3.21 1.68 20.59
N GLN A 84 -3.14 1.23 21.81
CA GLN A 84 -2.13 1.59 22.82
C GLN A 84 -0.81 0.87 22.51
N ASP A 85 -0.47 0.75 21.23
CA ASP A 85 0.85 0.33 20.78
C ASP A 85 1.26 1.26 19.65
N GLY A 86 2.41 1.93 19.84
CA GLY A 86 2.94 3.01 19.02
C GLY A 86 3.39 2.60 17.62
N GLY A 87 2.43 2.28 16.75
CA GLY A 87 2.62 1.92 15.36
C GLY A 87 1.70 2.74 14.45
N GLY A 88 1.78 4.07 14.51
CA GLY A 88 1.20 4.93 13.48
C GLY A 88 2.01 4.79 12.21
N GLY A 89 1.54 3.97 11.25
CA GLY A 89 2.15 3.90 9.93
C GLY A 89 2.17 5.28 9.26
N PRO A 90 3.19 5.61 8.46
CA PRO A 90 3.41 6.94 7.88
C PRO A 90 2.39 7.35 6.81
N PHE A 91 1.30 6.62 6.62
CA PHE A 91 0.37 6.74 5.50
C PHE A 91 -1.07 7.05 5.94
N SER A 92 -1.30 8.04 6.79
CA SER A 92 -2.68 8.40 7.11
C SER A 92 -2.94 9.90 7.04
N PHE A 93 -3.77 10.33 6.07
CA PHE A 93 -4.47 11.58 6.18
C PHE A 93 -5.58 11.43 7.22
N ARG A 94 -5.31 11.86 8.46
CA ARG A 94 -6.38 12.10 9.41
C ARG A 94 -7.01 13.46 9.08
N PHE A 95 -8.23 13.47 8.58
CA PHE A 95 -9.07 14.67 8.59
C PHE A 95 -9.45 14.98 10.04
N GLY A 96 -8.60 15.77 10.71
CA GLY A 96 -8.93 16.38 11.99
C GLY A 96 -9.54 17.75 11.74
N ALA A 97 -10.67 18.04 12.37
CA ALA A 97 -11.26 19.37 12.36
C ALA A 97 -10.23 20.44 12.77
N PRO A 98 -10.18 21.63 12.14
CA PRO A 98 -9.30 22.71 12.55
C PRO A 98 -9.79 23.29 13.87
N GLY A 99 -8.91 23.40 14.86
CA GLY A 99 -9.11 24.24 16.03
C GLY A 99 -9.22 23.50 17.35
N GLN A 100 -8.10 23.15 17.94
CA GLN A 100 -7.85 23.35 19.36
C GLN A 100 -6.38 23.72 19.51
N ASP A 101 -6.11 25.01 19.45
CA ASP A 101 -4.94 25.60 20.07
C ASP A 101 -4.97 25.20 21.55
N GLN A 102 -3.96 24.47 21.97
CA GLN A 102 -3.66 24.33 23.38
C GLN A 102 -3.04 25.66 23.81
N GLY A 103 -3.88 26.51 24.46
CA GLY A 103 -3.41 27.63 25.21
C GLY A 103 -2.61 27.13 26.41
N ASP A 104 -1.37 27.52 26.48
CA ASP A 104 -0.54 27.50 27.70
C ASP A 104 -1.26 28.26 28.79
N GLY A 105 -1.78 27.56 29.79
CA GLY A 105 -2.35 28.11 31.00
C GLY A 105 -1.61 27.56 32.19
N ASP A 106 -0.63 28.31 32.68
CA ASP A 106 -0.05 28.15 34.00
C ASP A 106 -1.17 28.31 35.04
N GLY A 107 -1.43 27.28 35.82
CA GLY A 107 -2.45 27.28 36.88
C GLY A 107 -2.07 26.35 38.00
N GLU A 108 -1.62 26.96 39.09
CA GLU A 108 -1.10 26.39 40.32
C GLU A 108 -1.94 25.28 40.96
N ASP A 109 -1.23 24.33 41.55
CA ASP A 109 -1.68 23.29 42.47
C ASP A 109 -2.68 23.76 43.54
N GLN A 110 -3.83 23.13 43.63
CA GLN A 110 -4.53 22.95 44.89
C GLN A 110 -5.06 21.53 45.01
N ALA A 111 -4.38 20.73 45.78
CA ALA A 111 -4.77 19.44 46.23
C ALA A 111 -6.05 19.51 47.10
N SER A 112 -7.08 18.76 46.70
CA SER A 112 -8.19 18.40 47.56
C SER A 112 -8.25 16.90 47.77
N PRO A 113 -8.22 16.43 49.02
CA PRO A 113 -8.28 15.01 49.32
C PRO A 113 -9.74 14.54 49.38
N PHE A 114 -9.98 13.36 48.82
CA PHE A 114 -11.22 12.59 48.91
C PHE A 114 -12.43 13.07 48.07
N GLY A 115 -12.56 12.45 46.90
CA GLY A 115 -13.78 12.45 46.14
C GLY A 115 -13.68 11.57 44.91
N PHE A 116 -14.03 10.30 45.00
CA PHE A 116 -14.26 9.43 43.85
C PHE A 116 -15.48 9.97 43.10
N ALA A 117 -15.27 10.88 42.18
CA ALA A 117 -16.24 11.23 41.15
C ALA A 117 -15.94 10.33 39.93
N LEU A 118 -16.76 9.32 39.71
CA LEU A 118 -16.83 8.62 38.43
C LEU A 118 -17.13 9.66 37.35
N PRO A 119 -16.33 9.72 36.27
CA PRO A 119 -16.68 10.59 35.15
C PRO A 119 -18.00 10.07 34.58
N GLN A 120 -19.07 10.85 34.71
CA GLN A 120 -20.28 10.62 33.94
C GLN A 120 -19.89 10.77 32.47
N MET A 121 -19.82 9.65 31.75
CA MET A 121 -19.76 9.63 30.30
C MET A 121 -21.03 10.28 29.77
N GLN A 122 -21.01 11.58 29.55
CA GLN A 122 -22.03 12.23 28.75
C GLN A 122 -21.92 11.68 27.35
N PRO A 123 -23.03 11.23 26.72
CA PRO A 123 -23.00 10.82 25.33
C PRO A 123 -22.48 12.00 24.50
N ALA A 124 -21.37 11.78 23.79
CA ALA A 124 -20.76 12.79 22.93
C ALA A 124 -21.83 13.28 21.94
N ARG A 125 -22.14 14.56 21.97
CA ARG A 125 -23.06 15.17 21.00
C ARG A 125 -22.44 15.02 19.61
N PRO A 126 -23.21 14.58 18.58
CA PRO A 126 -22.72 14.51 17.21
C PRO A 126 -22.19 15.90 16.82
N GLN A 127 -20.91 15.99 16.50
CA GLN A 127 -20.34 17.23 15.99
C GLN A 127 -20.55 17.27 14.46
N PRO A 128 -20.90 18.42 13.87
CA PRO A 128 -21.01 18.56 12.45
C PRO A 128 -19.64 18.30 11.80
N MET A 129 -19.54 17.29 10.92
CA MET A 129 -18.37 17.03 10.12
C MET A 129 -18.43 17.92 8.88
N ARG A 130 -17.32 18.62 8.58
CA ARG A 130 -17.11 19.28 7.29
C ARG A 130 -15.85 18.70 6.67
N ALA A 131 -15.96 18.24 5.45
CA ALA A 131 -14.84 17.78 4.65
C ALA A 131 -14.85 18.51 3.32
N SER A 132 -13.69 18.74 2.74
CA SER A 132 -13.53 19.33 1.43
C SER A 132 -12.48 18.56 0.64
N GLY A 133 -12.75 18.35 -0.63
CA GLY A 133 -11.86 17.67 -1.56
C GLY A 133 -12.08 18.18 -2.98
N SER A 134 -11.48 17.48 -3.93
CA SER A 134 -11.66 17.72 -5.36
C SER A 134 -12.43 16.59 -6.02
N GLY A 135 -12.94 16.83 -7.19
CA GLY A 135 -13.49 15.86 -8.11
C GLY A 135 -13.43 16.35 -9.52
N PHE A 136 -13.87 15.55 -10.45
CA PHE A 136 -13.91 15.95 -11.85
C PHE A 136 -15.06 15.29 -12.59
N PHE A 137 -15.61 16.02 -13.55
CA PHE A 137 -16.66 15.51 -14.43
C PHE A 137 -16.08 14.45 -15.38
N ILE A 138 -16.74 13.31 -15.44
CA ILE A 138 -16.45 12.19 -16.34
C ILE A 138 -17.48 12.03 -17.44
N SER A 139 -18.56 12.86 -17.40
CA SER A 139 -19.60 12.88 -18.44
C SER A 139 -20.29 14.23 -18.51
N ALA A 140 -20.82 14.57 -19.68
CA ALA A 140 -21.51 15.83 -19.93
C ALA A 140 -22.87 15.96 -19.21
N ASP A 141 -23.45 14.88 -18.78
CA ASP A 141 -24.74 14.84 -18.04
C ASP A 141 -24.56 14.98 -16.52
N GLY A 142 -23.30 15.13 -16.02
CA GLY A 142 -23.01 15.54 -14.65
C GLY A 142 -22.62 14.40 -13.69
N TYR A 143 -22.08 13.29 -14.18
CA TYR A 143 -21.36 12.34 -13.34
C TYR A 143 -19.96 12.87 -13.02
N LEU A 144 -19.59 12.79 -11.75
CA LEU A 144 -18.25 13.17 -11.25
C LEU A 144 -17.62 11.99 -10.52
N LEU A 145 -16.31 11.89 -10.64
CA LEU A 145 -15.49 10.99 -9.87
C LEU A 145 -14.74 11.76 -8.77
N THR A 146 -14.61 11.16 -7.61
CA THR A 146 -13.84 11.65 -6.47
C THR A 146 -13.38 10.47 -5.61
N ASN A 147 -12.68 10.72 -4.50
CA ASN A 147 -12.36 9.67 -3.53
C ASN A 147 -13.58 9.35 -2.63
N ASN A 148 -13.63 8.10 -2.16
CA ASN A 148 -14.65 7.66 -1.20
C ASN A 148 -14.55 8.44 0.10
N HIS A 149 -13.33 8.59 0.66
CA HIS A 149 -13.10 9.29 1.92
C HIS A 149 -13.55 10.77 1.89
N VAL A 150 -13.68 11.40 0.70
CA VAL A 150 -14.19 12.77 0.55
C VAL A 150 -15.69 12.83 0.81
N VAL A 151 -16.44 11.80 0.43
CA VAL A 151 -17.92 11.79 0.50
C VAL A 151 -18.49 10.81 1.51
N GLU A 152 -17.65 10.11 2.25
CA GLU A 152 -18.06 9.14 3.27
C GLU A 152 -18.83 9.83 4.41
N GLY A 153 -20.00 9.30 4.77
CA GLY A 153 -20.83 9.87 5.84
C GLY A 153 -21.48 11.21 5.50
N ALA A 154 -21.53 11.60 4.23
CA ALA A 154 -22.13 12.85 3.78
C ALA A 154 -23.67 12.84 3.89
N ASP A 155 -24.23 13.83 4.62
CA ASP A 155 -25.67 14.16 4.57
C ASP A 155 -25.97 15.11 3.40
N ARG A 156 -25.03 16.00 3.08
CA ARG A 156 -25.12 16.97 1.98
C ARG A 156 -23.80 17.10 1.27
N ILE A 157 -23.85 17.14 -0.07
CA ILE A 157 -22.71 17.36 -0.94
C ILE A 157 -22.98 18.58 -1.82
N THR A 158 -22.06 19.53 -1.81
CA THR A 158 -22.08 20.71 -2.69
C THR A 158 -20.84 20.68 -3.59
N VAL A 159 -21.07 20.82 -4.88
CA VAL A 159 -20.03 20.87 -5.91
C VAL A 159 -19.87 22.29 -6.37
N HIS A 160 -18.66 22.85 -6.24
CA HIS A 160 -18.32 24.20 -6.68
C HIS A 160 -17.57 24.11 -7.99
N THR A 161 -18.17 24.60 -9.05
CA THR A 161 -17.58 24.61 -10.39
C THR A 161 -16.66 25.82 -10.59
N LYS A 162 -15.75 25.73 -11.56
CA LYS A 162 -14.81 26.82 -11.87
C LYS A 162 -15.50 28.11 -12.33
N ASP A 163 -16.68 28.04 -12.93
CA ASP A 163 -17.51 29.17 -13.33
C ASP A 163 -18.35 29.79 -12.20
N GLY A 164 -18.13 29.32 -10.94
CA GLY A 164 -18.74 29.88 -9.74
C GLY A 164 -20.14 29.37 -9.42
N ARG A 165 -20.60 28.29 -10.02
CA ARG A 165 -21.90 27.66 -9.69
C ARG A 165 -21.75 26.70 -8.51
N ASP A 166 -22.72 26.75 -7.60
CA ASP A 166 -22.89 25.79 -6.51
C ASP A 166 -23.99 24.79 -6.87
N LEU A 167 -23.61 23.54 -7.03
CA LEU A 167 -24.51 22.48 -7.46
C LEU A 167 -24.68 21.46 -6.35
N LYS A 168 -25.93 21.11 -6.03
CA LYS A 168 -26.23 20.00 -5.13
C LYS A 168 -25.90 18.68 -5.82
N ALA A 169 -25.19 17.80 -5.12
CA ALA A 169 -24.87 16.49 -5.63
C ALA A 169 -25.44 15.38 -4.75
N ARG A 170 -25.63 14.21 -5.34
CA ARG A 170 -25.98 12.98 -4.66
C ARG A 170 -24.98 11.89 -4.97
N VAL A 171 -24.71 11.01 -4.01
CA VAL A 171 -23.87 9.84 -4.20
C VAL A 171 -24.64 8.83 -5.08
N ILE A 172 -23.98 8.35 -6.12
CA ILE A 172 -24.48 7.26 -6.97
C ILE A 172 -23.99 5.92 -6.44
N GLY A 173 -22.72 5.85 -6.05
CA GLY A 173 -22.12 4.68 -5.47
C GLY A 173 -20.75 5.00 -4.90
N GLN A 174 -20.31 4.12 -4.00
CA GLN A 174 -19.04 4.22 -3.28
C GLN A 174 -18.34 2.88 -3.29
N ASP A 175 -17.02 2.92 -3.37
CA ASP A 175 -16.16 1.75 -3.28
C ASP A 175 -14.99 2.03 -2.33
N GLN A 176 -15.18 1.64 -1.08
CA GLN A 176 -14.18 1.82 -0.04
C GLN A 176 -12.86 1.07 -0.36
N ALA A 177 -12.95 -0.07 -1.03
CA ALA A 177 -11.79 -0.91 -1.31
C ALA A 177 -10.81 -0.28 -2.32
N THR A 178 -11.27 0.60 -3.21
CA THR A 178 -10.41 1.38 -4.11
C THR A 178 -10.37 2.87 -3.77
N ASP A 179 -11.08 3.28 -2.70
CA ASP A 179 -11.22 4.68 -2.29
C ASP A 179 -11.78 5.58 -3.41
N LEU A 180 -12.78 5.10 -4.16
CA LEU A 180 -13.44 5.84 -5.22
C LEU A 180 -14.94 6.00 -4.96
N ALA A 181 -15.49 7.13 -5.38
CA ALA A 181 -16.93 7.39 -5.34
C ALA A 181 -17.39 8.14 -6.59
N VAL A 182 -18.60 7.83 -7.05
CA VAL A 182 -19.28 8.58 -8.10
C VAL A 182 -20.39 9.39 -7.48
N VAL A 183 -20.41 10.68 -7.77
CA VAL A 183 -21.47 11.61 -7.42
C VAL A 183 -22.13 12.17 -8.68
N LYS A 184 -23.36 12.63 -8.58
CA LYS A 184 -24.16 13.15 -9.70
C LYS A 184 -24.75 14.50 -9.33
N VAL A 185 -24.56 15.47 -10.20
CA VAL A 185 -25.31 16.74 -10.18
C VAL A 185 -26.38 16.74 -11.26
N ASP A 186 -27.47 17.46 -11.03
CA ASP A 186 -28.52 17.62 -12.03
C ASP A 186 -28.13 18.69 -13.06
N GLY A 187 -28.52 18.48 -14.31
CA GLY A 187 -28.23 19.36 -15.43
C GLY A 187 -27.49 18.63 -16.55
N GLY A 188 -26.89 19.39 -17.45
CA GLY A 188 -26.17 18.86 -18.60
C GLY A 188 -25.26 19.91 -19.24
N GLY A 189 -24.49 19.48 -20.24
CA GLY A 189 -23.53 20.35 -20.93
C GLY A 189 -22.28 20.66 -20.10
N PHE A 190 -21.99 19.83 -19.08
CA PHE A 190 -20.78 19.98 -18.27
C PHE A 190 -19.53 19.64 -19.07
N PRO A 191 -18.46 20.44 -18.94
CA PRO A 191 -17.15 20.03 -19.44
C PRO A 191 -16.69 18.79 -18.69
N PHE A 192 -16.16 17.81 -19.41
CA PHE A 192 -15.69 16.55 -18.80
C PHE A 192 -14.35 16.13 -19.41
N VAL A 193 -13.66 15.24 -18.74
CA VAL A 193 -12.37 14.69 -19.15
C VAL A 193 -12.46 13.18 -19.37
N SER A 194 -11.55 12.65 -20.20
CA SER A 194 -11.47 11.22 -20.51
C SER A 194 -10.29 10.56 -19.83
N PHE A 195 -10.45 9.28 -19.52
CA PHE A 195 -9.38 8.44 -18.99
C PHE A 195 -8.43 7.97 -20.09
N GLU A 196 -7.13 7.86 -19.75
CA GLU A 196 -6.18 7.05 -20.48
C GLU A 196 -6.16 5.65 -19.87
N ASP A 197 -7.03 4.80 -20.33
CA ASP A 197 -7.21 3.44 -19.81
C ASP A 197 -6.52 2.35 -20.66
N ARG A 198 -5.90 2.72 -21.77
CA ARG A 198 -5.27 1.81 -22.75
C ARG A 198 -3.77 1.74 -22.59
N ALA A 199 -3.10 2.87 -22.48
CA ALA A 199 -1.65 2.95 -22.34
C ALA A 199 -1.27 3.17 -20.87
N LYS A 200 -0.43 2.27 -20.31
CA LYS A 200 0.10 2.49 -18.97
C LYS A 200 1.13 3.62 -18.97
N PRO A 201 1.10 4.55 -18.01
CA PRO A 201 2.13 5.54 -17.85
C PRO A 201 3.48 4.86 -17.58
N ARG A 202 4.57 5.52 -17.91
CA ARG A 202 5.94 5.05 -17.67
C ARG A 202 6.63 5.94 -16.65
N VAL A 203 7.56 5.39 -15.91
CA VAL A 203 8.42 6.19 -15.04
C VAL A 203 9.17 7.24 -15.90
N GLY A 204 9.10 8.50 -15.47
CA GLY A 204 9.66 9.65 -16.19
C GLY A 204 8.66 10.39 -17.10
N ASP A 205 7.47 9.87 -17.35
CA ASP A 205 6.44 10.60 -18.09
C ASP A 205 5.94 11.81 -17.29
N TRP A 206 5.75 12.96 -17.96
CA TRP A 206 5.23 14.17 -17.34
C TRP A 206 3.80 13.99 -16.85
N VAL A 207 3.52 14.54 -15.66
CA VAL A 207 2.19 14.55 -15.07
C VAL A 207 1.80 15.93 -14.57
N ILE A 208 0.50 16.22 -14.62
CA ILE A 208 -0.10 17.47 -14.14
C ILE A 208 -1.23 17.08 -13.19
N ALA A 209 -1.03 17.27 -11.89
CA ALA A 209 -2.06 17.06 -10.91
C ALA A 209 -2.90 18.34 -10.77
N VAL A 210 -4.22 18.22 -10.87
CA VAL A 210 -5.14 19.34 -10.77
C VAL A 210 -6.14 19.09 -9.67
N GLY A 211 -6.32 20.08 -8.80
CA GLY A 211 -7.33 20.10 -7.77
C GLY A 211 -8.00 21.47 -7.70
N ASN A 212 -9.05 21.57 -6.91
CA ASN A 212 -9.71 22.82 -6.62
C ASN A 212 -9.93 22.98 -5.10
N PRO A 213 -8.82 23.02 -4.32
CA PRO A 213 -8.94 23.13 -2.87
C PRO A 213 -9.69 24.40 -2.50
N PHE A 214 -10.70 24.28 -1.66
CA PHE A 214 -11.47 25.41 -1.10
C PHE A 214 -12.23 26.28 -2.15
N GLY A 215 -12.42 25.82 -3.37
CA GLY A 215 -13.11 26.60 -4.42
C GLY A 215 -12.37 27.85 -4.87
N LEU A 216 -11.05 27.96 -4.63
CA LEU A 216 -10.24 29.15 -4.91
C LEU A 216 -9.81 29.32 -6.38
N GLY A 217 -10.46 28.60 -7.30
CA GLY A 217 -10.22 28.74 -8.76
C GLY A 217 -9.31 27.68 -9.36
N GLY A 218 -8.94 26.65 -8.61
CA GLY A 218 -8.14 25.53 -9.08
C GLY A 218 -6.63 25.71 -8.88
N THR A 219 -5.97 24.60 -8.55
CA THR A 219 -4.50 24.54 -8.39
C THR A 219 -3.98 23.45 -9.32
N ALA A 220 -2.94 23.75 -10.08
CA ALA A 220 -2.23 22.78 -10.92
C ALA A 220 -0.79 22.67 -10.45
N THR A 221 -0.31 21.45 -10.27
CA THR A 221 1.09 21.13 -9.98
C THR A 221 1.61 20.18 -11.05
N ALA A 222 2.91 20.23 -11.34
CA ALA A 222 3.51 19.36 -12.34
C ALA A 222 4.68 18.58 -11.75
N GLY A 223 4.90 17.41 -12.30
CA GLY A 223 5.97 16.50 -11.92
C GLY A 223 6.09 15.37 -12.94
N ILE A 224 6.58 14.23 -12.48
CA ILE A 224 6.71 13.02 -13.28
C ILE A 224 6.11 11.81 -12.56
N VAL A 225 5.86 10.77 -13.31
CA VAL A 225 5.66 9.43 -12.73
C VAL A 225 6.98 8.97 -12.13
N SER A 226 7.02 8.80 -10.81
CA SER A 226 8.24 8.39 -10.09
C SER A 226 8.36 6.88 -9.96
N ALA A 227 7.24 6.17 -9.83
CA ALA A 227 7.20 4.69 -9.77
C ALA A 227 5.81 4.17 -10.11
N LEU A 228 5.73 2.89 -10.46
CA LEU A 228 4.48 2.17 -10.71
C LEU A 228 4.35 0.98 -9.75
N GLY A 229 3.12 0.55 -9.53
CA GLY A 229 2.84 -0.66 -8.76
C GLY A 229 3.15 -0.53 -7.27
N ARG A 230 3.02 0.68 -6.69
CA ARG A 230 3.19 0.88 -5.25
C ARG A 230 2.04 0.22 -4.49
N LYS A 231 2.41 -0.62 -3.52
CA LYS A 231 1.50 -1.37 -2.65
C LYS A 231 1.55 -0.81 -1.24
N ASN A 232 0.56 -1.15 -0.42
CA ASN A 232 0.48 -0.75 0.99
C ASN A 232 0.53 0.78 1.22
N VAL A 233 -0.04 1.54 0.28
CA VAL A 233 -0.15 3.01 0.38
C VAL A 233 -1.37 3.41 1.20
N ALA A 234 -2.48 2.71 1.00
CA ALA A 234 -3.68 2.73 1.82
C ALA A 234 -4.02 1.27 2.15
N ASP A 235 -4.93 1.02 3.08
CA ASP A 235 -5.35 -0.34 3.48
C ASP A 235 -6.15 -1.05 2.36
N SER A 236 -5.60 -1.05 1.14
CA SER A 236 -6.21 -1.61 -0.06
C SER A 236 -5.27 -2.56 -0.79
N ASN A 237 -5.71 -3.80 -0.96
CA ASN A 237 -5.04 -4.80 -1.79
C ASN A 237 -5.52 -4.78 -3.25
N TYR A 238 -6.41 -3.84 -3.62
CA TYR A 238 -7.05 -3.79 -4.94
C TYR A 238 -6.44 -2.76 -5.88
N VAL A 239 -5.51 -1.92 -5.39
CA VAL A 239 -4.91 -0.83 -6.15
C VAL A 239 -3.39 -0.96 -6.14
N ASP A 240 -2.79 -0.99 -7.33
CA ASP A 240 -1.36 -0.79 -7.54
C ASP A 240 -1.16 0.69 -7.90
N TYR A 241 -0.83 1.52 -6.91
CA TYR A 241 -0.78 2.97 -7.07
C TYR A 241 0.34 3.43 -8.00
N VAL A 242 0.06 4.52 -8.71
CA VAL A 242 1.07 5.30 -9.44
C VAL A 242 1.67 6.31 -8.45
N GLN A 243 3.00 6.29 -8.29
CA GLN A 243 3.70 7.30 -7.51
C GLN A 243 4.11 8.46 -8.41
N ILE A 244 3.80 9.67 -7.96
CA ILE A 244 4.17 10.92 -8.63
C ILE A 244 4.93 11.85 -7.68
N ASP A 245 5.71 12.78 -8.22
CA ASP A 245 6.39 13.82 -7.45
C ASP A 245 5.73 15.20 -7.61
N ALA A 246 4.70 15.32 -8.44
CA ALA A 246 3.86 16.51 -8.46
C ALA A 246 3.32 16.79 -7.04
N PRO A 247 3.48 18.01 -6.50
CA PRO A 247 3.03 18.34 -5.14
C PRO A 247 1.53 18.12 -4.96
N ILE A 248 1.16 17.19 -4.09
CA ILE A 248 -0.22 16.92 -3.67
C ILE A 248 -0.36 17.38 -2.23
N ASN A 249 -1.40 18.17 -1.94
CA ASN A 249 -1.73 18.66 -0.60
C ASN A 249 -3.23 18.46 -0.32
N ARG A 250 -3.64 18.76 0.92
CA ARG A 250 -5.06 18.71 1.32
C ARG A 250 -5.92 19.50 0.35
N GLY A 251 -7.02 18.90 -0.09
CA GLY A 251 -7.95 19.46 -1.06
C GLY A 251 -7.71 18.99 -2.50
N ASN A 252 -6.54 18.45 -2.85
CA ASN A 252 -6.31 17.84 -4.16
C ASN A 252 -6.83 16.40 -4.26
N SER A 253 -7.09 15.74 -3.11
CA SER A 253 -7.65 14.36 -3.08
C SER A 253 -8.96 14.29 -3.84
N GLY A 254 -9.12 13.28 -4.69
CA GLY A 254 -10.24 13.10 -5.61
C GLY A 254 -10.11 13.86 -6.92
N GLY A 255 -9.15 14.78 -7.04
CA GLY A 255 -8.83 15.46 -8.30
C GLY A 255 -8.04 14.57 -9.26
N PRO A 256 -8.05 14.90 -10.57
CA PRO A 256 -7.35 14.12 -11.58
C PRO A 256 -5.87 14.46 -11.69
N THR A 257 -5.06 13.47 -12.04
CA THR A 257 -3.72 13.65 -12.61
C THR A 257 -3.79 13.37 -14.11
N PHE A 258 -3.24 14.28 -14.90
CA PHE A 258 -3.24 14.23 -16.35
C PHE A 258 -1.86 13.91 -16.90
N ASP A 259 -1.83 13.30 -18.08
CA ASP A 259 -0.64 13.24 -18.94
C ASP A 259 -0.41 14.55 -19.73
N ALA A 260 0.67 14.60 -20.50
CA ALA A 260 1.02 15.73 -21.36
C ALA A 260 0.02 15.97 -22.52
N TYR A 261 -0.99 15.12 -22.69
CA TYR A 261 -2.06 15.28 -23.68
C TYR A 261 -3.38 15.73 -23.05
N GLY A 262 -3.46 15.81 -21.71
CA GLY A 262 -4.65 16.20 -20.96
C GLY A 262 -5.64 15.05 -20.76
N ARG A 263 -5.17 13.80 -20.79
CA ARG A 263 -5.96 12.61 -20.46
C ARG A 263 -5.67 12.23 -19.02
N VAL A 264 -6.69 11.77 -18.30
CA VAL A 264 -6.56 11.34 -16.91
C VAL A 264 -5.79 10.03 -16.85
N ILE A 265 -4.65 10.01 -16.16
CA ILE A 265 -3.84 8.81 -15.89
C ILE A 265 -4.02 8.30 -14.47
N GLY A 266 -4.58 9.11 -13.57
CA GLY A 266 -4.83 8.72 -12.18
C GLY A 266 -5.73 9.69 -11.44
N VAL A 267 -6.15 9.29 -10.24
CA VAL A 267 -6.92 10.08 -9.28
C VAL A 267 -6.08 10.28 -8.04
N ASN A 268 -5.77 11.54 -7.70
CA ASN A 268 -4.99 11.89 -6.51
C ASN A 268 -5.67 11.35 -5.26
N THR A 269 -4.95 10.62 -4.42
CA THR A 269 -5.59 9.94 -3.29
C THR A 269 -4.85 10.11 -1.97
N ALA A 270 -3.53 9.92 -1.96
CA ALA A 270 -2.73 9.93 -0.74
C ALA A 270 -1.36 10.56 -0.98
N ILE A 271 -0.69 10.95 0.12
CA ILE A 271 0.73 11.30 0.12
C ILE A 271 1.44 10.53 1.23
N TYR A 272 2.73 10.31 1.03
CA TYR A 272 3.64 10.03 2.14
C TYR A 272 4.13 11.37 2.69
N SER A 273 3.90 11.62 3.98
CA SER A 273 4.29 12.88 4.59
C SER A 273 4.57 12.74 6.09
N PRO A 274 5.81 12.99 6.52
CA PRO A 274 6.15 13.06 7.95
C PRO A 274 5.60 14.32 8.63
N SER A 275 5.34 15.40 7.85
CA SER A 275 4.96 16.72 8.38
C SER A 275 3.53 17.15 8.04
N GLY A 276 2.78 16.32 7.28
CA GLY A 276 1.43 16.63 6.80
C GLY A 276 1.37 17.44 5.49
N GLY A 277 2.50 17.93 4.97
CA GLY A 277 2.62 18.60 3.67
C GLY A 277 3.31 17.72 2.62
N SER A 278 3.24 18.09 1.36
CA SER A 278 3.90 17.35 0.28
C SER A 278 5.43 17.38 0.42
N VAL A 279 6.03 16.21 0.31
CA VAL A 279 7.50 16.02 0.22
C VAL A 279 7.91 15.40 -1.13
N GLY A 280 7.06 15.52 -2.16
CA GLY A 280 7.31 14.96 -3.49
C GLY A 280 7.01 13.45 -3.59
N ILE A 281 6.16 12.93 -2.71
CA ILE A 281 5.72 11.53 -2.76
C ILE A 281 4.19 11.52 -2.70
N GLY A 282 3.56 11.59 -3.87
CA GLY A 282 2.13 11.47 -4.07
C GLY A 282 1.76 10.12 -4.67
N PHE A 283 0.52 9.70 -4.47
CA PHE A 283 -0.01 8.43 -4.95
C PHE A 283 -1.37 8.63 -5.59
N ASP A 284 -1.49 8.08 -6.79
CA ASP A 284 -2.71 8.14 -7.58
C ASP A 284 -3.30 6.73 -7.76
N ILE A 285 -4.62 6.64 -7.73
CA ILE A 285 -5.35 5.47 -8.21
C ILE A 285 -5.27 5.47 -9.73
N PRO A 286 -4.77 4.40 -10.39
CA PRO A 286 -4.60 4.37 -11.85
C PRO A 286 -5.91 4.59 -12.62
N ALA A 287 -5.82 5.19 -13.80
CA ALA A 287 -6.97 5.52 -14.64
C ALA A 287 -7.77 4.28 -15.10
N ASP A 288 -7.12 3.15 -15.35
CA ASP A 288 -7.80 1.90 -15.72
C ASP A 288 -8.68 1.36 -14.56
N VAL A 289 -8.22 1.49 -13.31
CA VAL A 289 -9.02 1.18 -12.12
C VAL A 289 -10.16 2.17 -11.99
N ALA A 290 -9.87 3.48 -12.10
CA ALA A 290 -10.85 4.56 -11.96
C ALA A 290 -11.97 4.44 -13.01
N ALA A 291 -11.63 4.18 -14.27
CA ALA A 291 -12.59 4.03 -15.38
C ALA A 291 -13.49 2.80 -15.19
N ARG A 292 -12.95 1.68 -14.72
CA ARG A 292 -13.73 0.47 -14.46
C ARG A 292 -14.66 0.65 -13.29
N VAL A 293 -14.14 1.11 -12.15
CA VAL A 293 -14.91 1.31 -10.92
C VAL A 293 -16.02 2.34 -11.15
N SER A 294 -15.73 3.48 -11.80
CA SER A 294 -16.76 4.48 -12.07
C SER A 294 -17.91 3.94 -12.92
N ARG A 295 -17.61 3.09 -13.91
CA ARG A 295 -18.61 2.44 -14.75
C ARG A 295 -19.53 1.53 -13.95
N GLU A 296 -18.96 0.64 -13.11
CA GLU A 296 -19.73 -0.25 -12.24
C GLU A 296 -20.58 0.53 -11.22
N LEU A 297 -20.03 1.63 -10.66
CA LEU A 297 -20.78 2.48 -9.74
C LEU A 297 -21.94 3.20 -10.43
N ILE A 298 -21.79 3.65 -11.67
CA ILE A 298 -22.87 4.27 -12.46
C ILE A 298 -23.96 3.26 -12.79
N GLU A 299 -23.59 2.07 -13.25
CA GLU A 299 -24.52 1.05 -13.74
C GLU A 299 -25.23 0.31 -12.60
N HIS A 300 -24.52 0.05 -11.49
CA HIS A 300 -25.00 -0.86 -10.45
C HIS A 300 -25.02 -0.24 -9.04
N GLY A 301 -24.51 0.97 -8.86
CA GLY A 301 -24.42 1.63 -7.55
C GLY A 301 -23.35 1.03 -6.61
N LYS A 302 -22.70 -0.05 -7.01
CA LYS A 302 -21.67 -0.77 -6.22
C LYS A 302 -20.73 -1.52 -7.13
N VAL A 303 -19.51 -1.78 -6.62
CA VAL A 303 -18.53 -2.63 -7.30
C VAL A 303 -18.72 -4.08 -6.86
N THR A 304 -18.81 -4.96 -7.84
CA THR A 304 -19.00 -6.40 -7.59
C THR A 304 -17.68 -7.11 -7.83
N ARG A 305 -17.14 -7.75 -6.78
CA ARG A 305 -15.87 -8.47 -6.86
C ARG A 305 -16.07 -9.97 -6.81
N GLY A 306 -15.31 -10.66 -7.65
CA GLY A 306 -15.20 -12.10 -7.58
C GLY A 306 -14.55 -12.56 -6.28
N TYR A 307 -14.89 -13.76 -5.88
CA TYR A 307 -14.45 -14.40 -4.66
C TYR A 307 -14.25 -15.90 -4.86
N ILE A 308 -13.12 -16.41 -4.45
CA ILE A 308 -12.86 -17.86 -4.52
C ILE A 308 -12.86 -18.53 -3.14
N GLY A 309 -12.90 -17.78 -2.07
CA GLY A 309 -12.90 -18.36 -0.71
C GLY A 309 -11.57 -18.96 -0.30
N ALA A 310 -10.46 -18.38 -0.75
CA ALA A 310 -9.11 -18.76 -0.36
C ALA A 310 -8.42 -17.61 0.37
N THR A 311 -7.75 -17.92 1.48
CA THR A 311 -6.76 -17.04 2.09
C THR A 311 -5.41 -17.37 1.49
N VAL A 312 -4.71 -16.36 0.99
CA VAL A 312 -3.44 -16.52 0.30
C VAL A 312 -2.32 -15.78 1.01
N GLN A 313 -1.11 -16.32 0.92
CA GLN A 313 0.09 -15.81 1.54
C GLN A 313 1.18 -15.59 0.48
N ALA A 314 2.03 -14.59 0.70
CA ALA A 314 3.17 -14.34 -0.16
C ALA A 314 4.17 -15.51 -0.11
N VAL A 315 4.70 -15.89 -1.28
CA VAL A 315 5.79 -16.85 -1.38
C VAL A 315 7.10 -16.10 -1.13
N THR A 316 7.60 -16.15 0.11
CA THR A 316 8.91 -15.60 0.47
C THR A 316 10.03 -16.48 -0.08
N PRO A 317 11.31 -16.00 -0.13
CA PRO A 317 12.44 -16.83 -0.54
C PRO A 317 12.55 -18.14 0.25
N GLU A 318 12.26 -18.09 1.56
CA GLU A 318 12.31 -19.23 2.48
C GLU A 318 11.19 -20.24 2.16
N ILE A 319 9.95 -19.76 1.95
CA ILE A 319 8.83 -20.61 1.52
C ILE A 319 9.14 -21.22 0.16
N SER A 320 9.70 -20.44 -0.76
CA SER A 320 10.10 -20.92 -2.09
C SER A 320 11.14 -22.04 -2.00
N ALA A 321 12.13 -21.89 -1.14
CA ALA A 321 13.16 -22.91 -0.88
C ALA A 321 12.55 -24.18 -0.28
N SER A 322 11.70 -24.02 0.75
CA SER A 322 11.04 -25.14 1.45
C SER A 322 10.13 -25.96 0.53
N LEU A 323 9.45 -25.28 -0.42
CA LEU A 323 8.55 -25.91 -1.40
C LEU A 323 9.26 -26.38 -2.68
N GLY A 324 10.57 -26.10 -2.83
CA GLY A 324 11.33 -26.46 -4.01
C GLY A 324 10.87 -25.72 -5.27
N LEU A 325 10.46 -24.46 -5.14
CA LEU A 325 9.92 -23.67 -6.25
C LEU A 325 10.99 -23.13 -7.21
N HIS A 326 12.28 -23.27 -6.86
CA HIS A 326 13.42 -22.82 -7.68
C HIS A 326 13.30 -21.38 -8.20
N GLY A 327 12.85 -20.47 -7.32
CA GLY A 327 12.69 -19.04 -7.65
C GLY A 327 11.39 -18.70 -8.40
N ARG A 328 10.48 -19.65 -8.62
CA ARG A 328 9.15 -19.33 -9.14
C ARG A 328 8.39 -18.49 -8.13
N LYS A 329 7.73 -17.46 -8.62
CA LYS A 329 6.82 -16.62 -7.86
C LYS A 329 5.42 -17.23 -7.86
N GLY A 330 4.54 -16.74 -7.00
CA GLY A 330 3.17 -17.19 -6.91
C GLY A 330 2.48 -16.74 -5.64
N ALA A 331 1.29 -17.28 -5.41
CA ALA A 331 0.49 -17.08 -4.19
C ALA A 331 0.26 -18.43 -3.51
N LEU A 332 0.72 -18.57 -2.27
CA LEU A 332 0.52 -19.78 -1.48
C LEU A 332 -0.88 -19.78 -0.87
N VAL A 333 -1.66 -20.82 -1.10
CA VAL A 333 -2.97 -21.02 -0.47
C VAL A 333 -2.75 -21.45 0.97
N ALA A 334 -3.07 -20.55 1.91
CA ALA A 334 -2.91 -20.80 3.34
C ALA A 334 -4.14 -21.45 3.95
N ASP A 335 -5.34 -21.01 3.58
CA ASP A 335 -6.60 -21.54 4.09
C ASP A 335 -7.73 -21.44 3.06
N LEU A 336 -8.79 -22.20 3.27
CA LEU A 336 -9.99 -22.22 2.44
C LEU A 336 -11.23 -21.99 3.30
N ALA A 337 -12.13 -21.14 2.82
CA ALA A 337 -13.43 -20.97 3.44
C ALA A 337 -14.24 -22.27 3.31
N PRO A 338 -14.78 -22.82 4.42
CA PRO A 338 -15.59 -24.03 4.38
C PRO A 338 -16.78 -23.87 3.45
N GLY A 339 -16.97 -24.83 2.52
CA GLY A 339 -18.00 -24.76 1.48
C GLY A 339 -17.77 -23.67 0.44
N GLY A 340 -16.62 -23.01 0.45
CA GLY A 340 -16.29 -21.95 -0.50
C GLY A 340 -15.96 -22.47 -1.89
N PRO A 341 -15.99 -21.59 -2.92
CA PRO A 341 -15.75 -21.97 -4.31
C PRO A 341 -14.43 -22.72 -4.55
N ALA A 342 -13.34 -22.28 -3.92
CA ALA A 342 -12.03 -22.91 -4.09
C ALA A 342 -11.97 -24.32 -3.46
N GLU A 343 -12.60 -24.50 -2.29
CA GLU A 343 -12.70 -25.83 -1.65
C GLU A 343 -13.52 -26.79 -2.51
N GLN A 344 -14.66 -26.32 -3.03
CA GLN A 344 -15.52 -27.12 -3.93
C GLN A 344 -14.81 -27.49 -5.24
N ALA A 345 -13.93 -26.63 -5.74
CA ALA A 345 -13.12 -26.90 -6.93
C ALA A 345 -11.92 -27.81 -6.66
N GLY A 346 -11.69 -28.21 -5.40
CA GLY A 346 -10.59 -29.10 -5.03
C GLY A 346 -9.23 -28.41 -4.88
N LEU A 347 -9.21 -27.08 -4.68
CA LEU A 347 -8.01 -26.38 -4.23
C LEU A 347 -7.68 -26.85 -2.81
N GLN A 348 -6.40 -26.83 -2.44
CA GLN A 348 -5.94 -27.33 -1.14
C GLN A 348 -4.97 -26.35 -0.48
N PRO A 349 -4.97 -26.22 0.85
CA PRO A 349 -3.89 -25.54 1.56
C PRO A 349 -2.52 -26.14 1.20
N GLY A 350 -1.54 -25.29 0.90
CA GLY A 350 -0.22 -25.71 0.41
C GLY A 350 -0.07 -25.64 -1.12
N ASP A 351 -1.16 -25.44 -1.87
CA ASP A 351 -1.08 -25.15 -3.29
C ASP A 351 -0.44 -23.80 -3.53
N VAL A 352 0.38 -23.67 -4.57
CA VAL A 352 0.91 -22.38 -5.03
C VAL A 352 0.27 -22.03 -6.35
N VAL A 353 -0.52 -20.96 -6.38
CA VAL A 353 -1.12 -20.43 -7.59
C VAL A 353 -0.08 -19.68 -8.39
N LEU A 354 0.21 -20.12 -9.61
CA LEU A 354 1.19 -19.57 -10.53
C LEU A 354 0.57 -18.67 -11.60
N GLY A 355 -0.74 -18.85 -11.88
CA GLY A 355 -1.45 -18.09 -12.89
C GLY A 355 -2.97 -18.21 -12.75
N ILE A 356 -3.68 -17.27 -13.37
CA ILE A 356 -5.14 -17.25 -13.52
C ILE A 356 -5.51 -16.79 -14.92
N ASP A 357 -6.36 -17.54 -15.62
CA ASP A 357 -6.84 -17.27 -16.98
C ASP A 357 -5.70 -16.97 -17.98
N GLY A 358 -4.58 -17.71 -17.85
CA GLY A 358 -3.38 -17.56 -18.69
C GLY A 358 -2.50 -16.35 -18.35
N ARG A 359 -2.82 -15.59 -17.30
CA ARG A 359 -2.00 -14.48 -16.79
C ARG A 359 -1.16 -14.97 -15.62
N PRO A 360 0.14 -14.65 -15.55
CA PRO A 360 0.97 -15.04 -14.42
C PRO A 360 0.52 -14.36 -13.12
N VAL A 361 0.77 -15.04 -12.00
CA VAL A 361 0.56 -14.53 -10.64
C VAL A 361 1.91 -14.49 -9.95
N ASP A 362 2.42 -13.29 -9.70
CA ASP A 362 3.73 -13.09 -9.08
C ASP A 362 3.64 -12.87 -7.54
N SER A 363 2.44 -12.64 -7.00
CA SER A 363 2.22 -12.40 -5.56
C SER A 363 0.79 -12.71 -5.12
N ALA A 364 0.57 -12.83 -3.80
CA ALA A 364 -0.74 -12.99 -3.18
C ALA A 364 -1.70 -11.82 -3.51
N ASP A 365 -1.19 -10.58 -3.48
CA ASP A 365 -1.99 -9.39 -3.82
C ASP A 365 -2.42 -9.42 -5.29
N GLU A 366 -1.54 -9.86 -6.18
CA GLU A 366 -1.87 -9.95 -7.60
C GLU A 366 -2.95 -10.99 -7.86
N LEU A 367 -2.87 -12.16 -7.20
CA LEU A 367 -3.96 -13.15 -7.25
C LEU A 367 -5.27 -12.55 -6.75
N THR A 368 -5.24 -11.85 -5.61
CA THR A 368 -6.42 -11.20 -5.03
C THR A 368 -7.05 -10.22 -6.02
N ARG A 369 -6.25 -9.37 -6.68
CA ARG A 369 -6.74 -8.44 -7.70
C ARG A 369 -7.29 -9.13 -8.93
N GLN A 370 -6.58 -10.13 -9.45
CA GLN A 370 -7.02 -10.87 -10.64
C GLN A 370 -8.32 -11.64 -10.37
N VAL A 371 -8.45 -12.28 -9.21
CA VAL A 371 -9.70 -12.92 -8.76
C VAL A 371 -10.84 -11.91 -8.64
N ALA A 372 -10.59 -10.74 -8.08
CA ALA A 372 -11.61 -9.69 -7.95
C ALA A 372 -12.16 -9.19 -9.29
N MET A 373 -11.41 -9.38 -10.39
CA MET A 373 -11.85 -9.03 -11.75
C MET A 373 -12.74 -10.11 -12.40
N VAL A 374 -12.75 -11.33 -11.87
CA VAL A 374 -13.61 -12.40 -12.38
C VAL A 374 -15.02 -12.20 -11.84
N HIS A 375 -15.99 -11.92 -12.71
CA HIS A 375 -17.36 -11.69 -12.25
C HIS A 375 -17.93 -12.95 -11.54
N PRO A 376 -18.77 -12.75 -10.50
CA PRO A 376 -19.45 -13.88 -9.86
C PRO A 376 -20.20 -14.74 -10.86
N GLY A 377 -20.08 -16.06 -10.72
CA GLY A 377 -20.63 -17.06 -11.64
C GLY A 377 -19.71 -17.43 -12.83
N GLN A 378 -18.68 -16.64 -13.11
CA GLN A 378 -17.68 -16.99 -14.10
C GLN A 378 -16.63 -17.95 -13.54
N VAL A 379 -15.97 -18.70 -14.43
CA VAL A 379 -14.90 -19.63 -14.08
C VAL A 379 -13.56 -18.91 -14.07
N ALA A 380 -12.86 -18.95 -12.94
CA ALA A 380 -11.46 -18.60 -12.81
C ALA A 380 -10.62 -19.87 -13.02
N ARG A 381 -9.82 -19.92 -14.06
CA ARG A 381 -8.93 -21.05 -14.33
C ARG A 381 -7.58 -20.82 -13.70
N LEU A 382 -7.31 -21.52 -12.60
CA LEU A 382 -6.08 -21.39 -11.84
C LEU A 382 -5.03 -22.40 -12.31
N GLU A 383 -3.82 -21.94 -12.60
CA GLU A 383 -2.65 -22.79 -12.75
C GLU A 383 -1.99 -22.95 -11.38
N VAL A 384 -1.92 -24.17 -10.86
CA VAL A 384 -1.55 -24.49 -9.49
C VAL A 384 -0.38 -25.45 -9.46
N LEU A 385 0.61 -25.19 -8.63
CA LEU A 385 1.65 -26.14 -8.30
C LEU A 385 1.30 -26.85 -6.99
N ARG A 386 1.12 -28.18 -7.05
CA ARG A 386 0.85 -29.08 -5.92
C ARG A 386 1.85 -30.22 -5.92
N SER A 387 2.61 -30.35 -4.83
CA SER A 387 3.62 -31.43 -4.67
C SER A 387 4.55 -31.59 -5.88
N GLY A 388 5.04 -30.46 -6.40
CA GLY A 388 5.95 -30.40 -7.55
C GLY A 388 5.32 -30.63 -8.94
N ARG A 389 3.99 -30.79 -9.02
CA ARG A 389 3.25 -30.98 -10.29
C ARG A 389 2.35 -29.79 -10.56
N THR A 390 2.40 -29.28 -11.79
CA THR A 390 1.47 -28.24 -12.23
C THR A 390 0.16 -28.87 -12.67
N LEU A 391 -0.95 -28.32 -12.20
CA LEU A 391 -2.32 -28.73 -12.55
C LEU A 391 -3.20 -27.52 -12.74
N THR A 392 -4.32 -27.70 -13.43
CA THR A 392 -5.33 -26.66 -13.62
C THR A 392 -6.52 -26.95 -12.71
N VAL A 393 -7.00 -25.90 -12.03
CA VAL A 393 -8.18 -25.93 -11.16
C VAL A 393 -9.16 -24.88 -11.65
N ASP A 394 -10.33 -25.30 -12.10
CA ASP A 394 -11.40 -24.40 -12.54
C ASP A 394 -12.30 -24.06 -11.34
N VAL A 395 -12.25 -22.80 -10.90
CA VAL A 395 -13.00 -22.31 -9.74
C VAL A 395 -14.15 -21.41 -10.20
N HIS A 396 -15.38 -21.77 -9.87
CA HIS A 396 -16.53 -20.90 -10.11
C HIS A 396 -16.52 -19.73 -9.11
N SER A 397 -16.24 -18.52 -9.60
CA SER A 397 -16.19 -17.33 -8.76
C SER A 397 -17.55 -17.08 -8.08
N GLY A 398 -17.52 -16.90 -6.77
CA GLY A 398 -18.68 -16.44 -5.98
C GLY A 398 -18.71 -14.92 -5.83
N LEU A 399 -19.75 -14.42 -5.18
CA LEU A 399 -19.82 -13.05 -4.74
C LEU A 399 -18.99 -12.90 -3.46
N ARG A 400 -18.08 -11.90 -3.41
CA ARG A 400 -17.32 -11.62 -2.20
C ARG A 400 -18.28 -11.21 -1.06
N PRO A 401 -18.25 -11.89 0.10
CA PRO A 401 -19.01 -11.46 1.26
C PRO A 401 -18.56 -10.07 1.74
N SER A 402 -19.45 -9.35 2.46
CA SER A 402 -19.08 -8.08 3.08
C SER A 402 -17.97 -8.28 4.13
N GLU A 403 -17.17 -7.24 4.38
CA GLU A 403 -16.09 -7.29 5.39
C GLU A 403 -16.63 -7.69 6.78
N GLN A 404 -17.86 -7.28 7.13
CA GLN A 404 -18.51 -7.68 8.38
C GLN A 404 -18.76 -9.18 8.45
N VAL A 405 -19.19 -9.80 7.34
CA VAL A 405 -19.39 -11.26 7.25
C VAL A 405 -18.06 -11.99 7.31
N LEU A 406 -17.04 -11.49 6.61
CA LEU A 406 -15.69 -12.08 6.64
C LEU A 406 -15.05 -11.98 8.03
N ALA A 407 -15.25 -10.87 8.74
CA ALA A 407 -14.76 -10.68 10.10
C ALA A 407 -15.53 -11.52 11.15
N SER A 408 -16.80 -11.84 10.89
CA SER A 408 -17.65 -12.67 11.76
C SER A 408 -17.64 -14.15 11.42
N SER A 409 -16.89 -14.56 10.39
CA SER A 409 -16.76 -15.98 10.02
C SER A 409 -16.18 -16.76 11.20
N PRO A 410 -16.80 -17.90 11.60
CA PRO A 410 -16.35 -18.65 12.76
C PRO A 410 -14.92 -19.12 12.56
N GLN A 411 -14.03 -18.60 13.39
CA GLN A 411 -12.68 -19.14 13.52
C GLN A 411 -12.80 -20.55 14.09
N ARG A 412 -12.13 -21.51 13.47
CA ARG A 412 -12.11 -22.88 14.03
C ARG A 412 -11.44 -22.81 15.40
N PRO A 413 -12.12 -23.15 16.51
CA PRO A 413 -11.49 -23.16 17.80
C PRO A 413 -10.52 -24.34 17.85
N TYR A 414 -9.24 -24.08 17.77
CA TYR A 414 -8.23 -25.02 18.19
C TYR A 414 -8.12 -24.86 19.71
N GLY A 415 -8.50 -25.89 20.44
CA GLY A 415 -8.69 -25.88 21.87
C GLY A 415 -7.53 -25.30 22.65
N GLY A 416 -7.86 -24.75 23.81
CA GLY A 416 -6.92 -24.14 24.74
C GLY A 416 -5.86 -25.11 25.26
N PRO A 417 -4.88 -24.61 26.02
CA PRO A 417 -3.70 -25.35 26.41
C PRO A 417 -4.07 -26.53 27.28
N ASP A 418 -3.83 -27.76 26.82
CA ASP A 418 -3.68 -28.89 27.68
C ASP A 418 -2.42 -28.68 28.51
N ALA A 419 -2.61 -28.33 29.78
CA ALA A 419 -1.54 -28.23 30.75
C ALA A 419 -1.25 -29.65 31.25
N GLY A 420 -0.34 -30.33 30.59
CA GLY A 420 0.12 -31.61 31.12
C GLY A 420 0.93 -32.47 30.17
N ALA A 421 2.08 -32.88 30.62
CA ALA A 421 2.97 -33.92 30.13
C ALA A 421 4.02 -33.52 29.07
N ASP A 422 5.19 -34.07 29.29
CA ASP A 422 6.41 -34.16 28.51
C ASP A 422 6.45 -33.40 27.15
N ALA A 423 6.76 -32.09 27.24
CA ALA A 423 6.96 -31.28 26.08
C ALA A 423 8.33 -31.60 25.45
N ALA A 424 8.33 -32.16 24.25
CA ALA A 424 9.56 -32.34 23.47
C ALA A 424 10.03 -31.02 22.90
N GLY A 425 11.32 -30.69 23.06
CA GLY A 425 11.94 -29.51 22.46
C GLY A 425 12.27 -29.75 21.00
N VAL A 426 11.63 -28.98 20.08
CA VAL A 426 11.94 -29.03 18.65
C VAL A 426 11.93 -27.60 18.10
N LEU A 427 12.98 -27.17 17.41
CA LEU A 427 13.11 -25.85 16.79
C LEU A 427 12.88 -24.67 17.75
N GLY A 428 13.36 -24.80 19.00
CA GLY A 428 13.16 -23.78 20.03
C GLY A 428 11.74 -23.73 20.61
N MET A 429 10.88 -24.69 20.27
CA MET A 429 9.52 -24.80 20.78
C MET A 429 9.38 -26.01 21.72
N ARG A 430 8.59 -25.85 22.77
CA ARG A 430 8.07 -27.00 23.58
C ARG A 430 6.73 -27.40 22.99
N LEU A 431 6.61 -28.66 22.60
CA LEU A 431 5.48 -29.18 21.84
C LEU A 431 4.75 -30.28 22.60
N THR A 432 3.42 -30.26 22.54
CA THR A 432 2.55 -31.30 23.12
C THR A 432 1.51 -31.76 22.09
N PRO A 433 1.08 -33.01 22.07
CA PRO A 433 -0.03 -33.45 21.23
C PRO A 433 -1.31 -32.63 21.53
N ASN A 434 -2.11 -32.33 20.49
CA ASN A 434 -3.39 -31.65 20.67
C ASN A 434 -4.55 -32.66 20.54
N ALA A 435 -5.48 -32.64 21.51
CA ALA A 435 -6.62 -33.59 21.55
C ALA A 435 -7.56 -33.43 20.33
N HIS A 436 -7.59 -32.25 19.70
CA HIS A 436 -8.41 -31.97 18.51
C HIS A 436 -7.64 -32.16 17.19
N GLY A 437 -6.44 -32.69 17.24
CA GLY A 437 -5.54 -32.89 16.12
C GLY A 437 -4.48 -31.79 15.98
N GLY A 438 -3.32 -32.17 15.48
CA GLY A 438 -2.16 -31.29 15.42
C GLY A 438 -1.27 -31.38 16.67
N VAL A 439 -0.34 -30.43 16.77
CA VAL A 439 0.64 -30.32 17.85
C VAL A 439 0.62 -28.92 18.42
N THR A 440 0.28 -28.80 19.71
CA THR A 440 0.20 -27.49 20.38
C THR A 440 1.59 -27.01 20.78
N VAL A 441 1.86 -25.74 20.53
CA VAL A 441 3.03 -25.01 21.01
C VAL A 441 2.78 -24.66 22.49
N ALA A 442 3.41 -25.38 23.40
CA ALA A 442 3.31 -25.15 24.85
C ALA A 442 4.22 -24.02 25.33
N GLY A 443 5.21 -23.62 24.52
CA GLY A 443 6.12 -22.52 24.79
C GLY A 443 7.13 -22.35 23.68
N VAL A 444 7.67 -21.15 23.54
CA VAL A 444 8.68 -20.77 22.54
C VAL A 444 9.84 -20.12 23.26
N ALA A 445 11.06 -20.52 22.95
CA ALA A 445 12.28 -19.88 23.47
C ALA A 445 12.43 -18.50 22.82
N SER A 446 12.71 -17.48 23.62
CA SER A 446 12.74 -16.07 23.19
C SER A 446 13.84 -15.74 22.15
N ASP A 447 14.86 -16.56 22.08
CA ASP A 447 16.02 -16.46 21.19
C ASP A 447 15.93 -17.42 19.98
N SER A 448 14.78 -17.99 19.72
CA SER A 448 14.55 -18.96 18.65
C SER A 448 14.00 -18.32 17.37
N ASP A 449 14.30 -18.94 16.22
CA ASP A 449 13.71 -18.57 14.93
C ASP A 449 12.16 -18.63 14.94
N ALA A 450 11.60 -19.52 15.78
CA ALA A 450 10.16 -19.61 15.99
C ALA A 450 9.58 -18.34 16.66
N ALA A 451 10.30 -17.76 17.64
CA ALA A 451 9.91 -16.50 18.28
C ALA A 451 10.03 -15.32 17.31
N ASP A 452 11.13 -15.24 16.54
CA ASP A 452 11.37 -14.20 15.54
C ASP A 452 10.27 -14.19 14.45
N LYS A 453 9.71 -15.37 14.16
CA LYS A 453 8.61 -15.53 13.18
C LYS A 453 7.22 -15.45 13.80
N GLY A 454 7.13 -15.03 15.05
CA GLY A 454 5.89 -14.71 15.73
C GLY A 454 5.08 -15.89 16.23
N LEU A 455 5.67 -17.10 16.29
CA LEU A 455 5.02 -18.24 16.92
C LEU A 455 4.94 -18.03 18.43
N SER A 456 3.82 -18.42 19.00
CA SER A 456 3.50 -18.18 20.40
C SER A 456 2.85 -19.40 21.07
N ARG A 457 2.83 -19.37 22.41
CA ARG A 457 2.11 -20.37 23.17
C ARG A 457 0.62 -20.39 22.79
N GLY A 458 0.10 -21.58 22.50
CA GLY A 458 -1.29 -21.81 22.11
C GLY A 458 -1.47 -22.02 20.61
N ASP A 459 -0.46 -21.75 19.79
CA ASP A 459 -0.48 -22.10 18.37
C ASP A 459 -0.54 -23.61 18.18
N VAL A 460 -1.16 -24.04 17.08
CA VAL A 460 -1.29 -25.47 16.78
C VAL A 460 -0.67 -25.76 15.42
N ILE A 461 0.38 -26.57 15.40
CA ILE A 461 1.02 -27.04 14.17
C ILE A 461 0.18 -28.18 13.60
N LEU A 462 -0.32 -27.99 12.38
CA LEU A 462 -1.20 -28.94 11.69
C LEU A 462 -0.45 -29.83 10.70
N GLN A 463 0.58 -29.26 10.06
CA GLN A 463 1.40 -29.97 9.07
C GLN A 463 2.87 -29.54 9.18
N ALA A 464 3.76 -30.44 8.79
CA ALA A 464 5.17 -30.18 8.57
C ALA A 464 5.56 -30.73 7.19
N ASN A 465 6.15 -29.88 6.33
CA ASN A 465 6.50 -30.21 4.93
C ASN A 465 5.32 -30.86 4.14
N GLY A 466 4.08 -30.35 4.34
CA GLY A 466 2.87 -30.84 3.67
C GLY A 466 2.31 -32.16 4.23
N ARG A 467 2.93 -32.74 5.24
CA ARG A 467 2.43 -33.95 5.93
C ARG A 467 1.74 -33.57 7.23
N ARG A 468 0.64 -34.19 7.55
CA ARG A 468 -0.10 -33.97 8.79
C ARG A 468 0.80 -34.28 10.00
N ALA A 469 0.86 -33.34 10.93
CA ALA A 469 1.53 -33.51 12.22
C ALA A 469 0.49 -33.87 13.28
N SER A 470 0.71 -34.99 13.99
CA SER A 470 -0.16 -35.48 15.06
C SER A 470 0.58 -35.60 16.39
N SER A 471 1.90 -35.60 16.33
CA SER A 471 2.80 -35.70 17.48
C SER A 471 4.04 -34.80 17.29
N PRO A 472 4.72 -34.43 18.39
CA PRO A 472 6.03 -33.77 18.30
C PRO A 472 7.06 -34.56 17.49
N GLY A 473 6.96 -35.88 17.49
CA GLY A 473 7.80 -36.79 16.70
C GLY A 473 7.66 -36.58 15.19
N ASP A 474 6.44 -36.29 14.72
CA ASP A 474 6.21 -36.01 13.28
C ASP A 474 6.94 -34.74 12.83
N ILE A 475 7.00 -33.73 13.69
CA ILE A 475 7.73 -32.48 13.42
C ILE A 475 9.24 -32.75 13.46
N ALA A 476 9.73 -33.49 14.46
CA ALA A 476 11.14 -33.88 14.53
C ALA A 476 11.58 -34.69 13.30
N ALA A 477 10.71 -35.60 12.82
CA ALA A 477 10.97 -36.39 11.61
C ALA A 477 11.03 -35.52 10.38
N ALA A 478 10.13 -34.52 10.23
CA ALA A 478 10.13 -33.56 9.13
C ALA A 478 11.39 -32.68 9.14
N VAL A 479 11.88 -32.29 10.31
CA VAL A 479 13.16 -31.58 10.49
C VAL A 479 14.33 -32.45 10.06
N ALA A 480 14.38 -33.74 10.50
CA ALA A 480 15.42 -34.66 10.11
C ALA A 480 15.44 -34.92 8.59
N GLU A 481 14.26 -35.08 7.99
CA GLU A 481 14.11 -35.24 6.54
C GLU A 481 14.60 -34.00 5.78
N ALA A 482 14.28 -32.79 6.25
CA ALA A 482 14.75 -31.55 5.64
C ALA A 482 16.29 -31.47 5.67
N ARG A 483 16.91 -31.81 6.82
CA ARG A 483 18.38 -31.90 6.96
C ARG A 483 19.00 -32.90 5.99
N HIS A 484 18.47 -34.11 5.93
CA HIS A 484 18.96 -35.14 5.01
C HIS A 484 18.83 -34.74 3.53
N ALA A 485 17.83 -33.94 3.19
CA ALA A 485 17.63 -33.41 1.87
C ALA A 485 18.46 -32.15 1.57
N GLY A 486 19.33 -31.71 2.51
CA GLY A 486 20.13 -30.48 2.38
C GLY A 486 19.28 -29.21 2.34
N ARG A 487 18.11 -29.23 2.98
CA ARG A 487 17.24 -28.04 3.11
C ARG A 487 17.53 -27.37 4.45
N ASP A 488 17.68 -26.06 4.42
CA ASP A 488 17.97 -25.25 5.60
C ASP A 488 16.72 -24.95 6.43
N GLU A 489 15.51 -25.28 5.90
CA GLU A 489 14.24 -24.93 6.50
C GLU A 489 13.20 -26.07 6.43
N VAL A 490 12.32 -26.09 7.42
CA VAL A 490 11.09 -26.90 7.45
C VAL A 490 9.88 -25.98 7.37
N LEU A 491 8.92 -26.28 6.51
CA LEU A 491 7.70 -25.50 6.37
C LEU A 491 6.59 -26.07 7.26
N LEU A 492 6.14 -25.28 8.23
CA LEU A 492 5.05 -25.65 9.13
C LEU A 492 3.77 -24.94 8.71
N MET A 493 2.65 -25.66 8.68
CA MET A 493 1.31 -25.07 8.62
C MET A 493 0.79 -24.95 10.05
N VAL A 494 0.53 -23.72 10.47
CA VAL A 494 0.19 -23.37 11.85
C VAL A 494 -1.17 -22.70 11.91
N ALA A 495 -2.00 -23.11 12.85
CA ALA A 495 -3.19 -22.36 13.25
C ALA A 495 -2.80 -21.37 14.36
N HIS A 496 -2.79 -20.09 14.02
CA HIS A 496 -2.51 -18.96 14.91
C HIS A 496 -3.75 -18.07 15.00
N ASN A 497 -4.28 -17.87 16.21
CA ASN A 497 -5.51 -17.08 16.42
C ASN A 497 -6.68 -17.47 15.49
N GLY A 498 -6.84 -18.78 15.23
CA GLY A 498 -7.92 -19.32 14.38
C GLY A 498 -7.70 -19.14 12.88
N ARG A 499 -6.55 -18.64 12.43
CA ARG A 499 -6.16 -18.54 11.03
C ARG A 499 -5.02 -19.49 10.71
N HIS A 500 -5.05 -20.07 9.52
CA HIS A 500 -3.93 -20.89 9.06
C HIS A 500 -2.89 -20.02 8.34
N LEU A 501 -1.61 -20.32 8.65
CA LEU A 501 -0.48 -19.70 7.97
C LEU A 501 0.67 -20.70 7.82
N PHE A 502 1.48 -20.51 6.82
CA PHE A 502 2.70 -21.26 6.60
C PHE A 502 3.90 -20.50 7.14
N VAL A 503 4.66 -21.15 8.03
CA VAL A 503 5.84 -20.60 8.68
C VAL A 503 7.05 -21.46 8.34
N PRO A 504 8.01 -20.94 7.56
CA PRO A 504 9.30 -21.63 7.36
C PRO A 504 10.17 -21.43 8.60
N LEU A 505 10.68 -22.51 9.19
CA LEU A 505 11.60 -22.46 10.33
C LEU A 505 12.94 -23.07 9.95
N LYS A 506 14.02 -22.41 10.39
CA LYS A 506 15.39 -22.90 10.19
C LYS A 506 15.62 -24.21 10.89
N VAL A 507 16.21 -25.16 10.19
CA VAL A 507 16.50 -26.51 10.69
C VAL A 507 17.74 -26.51 11.57
N GLY A 508 18.17 -25.45 12.19
CA GLY A 508 19.32 -25.30 13.08
C GLY A 508 20.40 -26.37 13.01
N ASP A 509 21.66 -26.00 13.14
CA ASP A 509 22.74 -26.96 13.31
C ASP A 509 22.46 -27.82 14.52
N ALA A 510 22.75 -29.12 14.40
CA ALA A 510 22.65 -30.07 15.53
C ALA A 510 23.64 -29.66 16.61
N GLN A 511 23.25 -28.75 17.51
CA GLN A 511 23.93 -28.55 18.78
C GLN A 511 22.96 -28.92 19.91
N GLY A 512 23.35 -29.99 20.59
CA GLY A 512 22.82 -30.42 21.87
C GLY A 512 21.82 -31.53 21.85
#